data_42a8a2f16f40c6a492526c7a4eab2798
#
_entry.id   42a8a2f16f40c6a492526c7a4eab2798
#
_cell.length_a   1.000
_cell.length_b   1.000
_cell.length_c   1.000
_cell.angle_alpha   90.00
_cell.angle_beta   90.00
_cell.angle_gamma   90.00
#
_symmetry.space_group_name_H-M   'P 1'
#
loop_
_entity.id
_entity.type
_entity.pdbx_description
1 polymer ?
#
loop_
_entity_poly.entity_id
_entity_poly.type
_entity_poly.pdbx_seq_one_letter_code
_entity_poly.pdbx_strand_id
1 'polypeptide(L)'
;MVVEGELAPDYTLPSDSGEAVTLSSLRGKPVALFFYPKDDTPGCTTQACGIRDLWGELERTGAIVLGVSPDKPSEHVKFREKYDLPFTLLSDTEHAVAEAYGTWVEKSMYGKTYMGMERSTFVIDADGNVAKIMRKVKPDEHADLVLAALA
;
A
#
# COMPACT_ATOMS: atom_id res chain seq x y z
N MET A 1 1.31 -2.58 17.88
CA MET A 1 1.31 -3.55 16.77
C MET A 1 -0.08 -3.60 16.13
N VAL A 2 -0.15 -3.64 14.84
CA VAL A 2 -1.43 -3.71 14.13
C VAL A 2 -2.01 -5.12 14.23
N VAL A 3 -3.28 -5.20 14.59
CA VAL A 3 -3.97 -6.49 14.83
C VAL A 3 -5.31 -6.47 14.11
N GLU A 4 -5.68 -7.58 13.50
CA GLU A 4 -7.00 -7.72 12.87
C GLU A 4 -8.10 -7.53 13.91
N GLY A 5 -9.13 -6.79 13.54
CA GLY A 5 -10.25 -6.44 14.40
C GLY A 5 -10.09 -5.13 15.17
N GLU A 6 -8.90 -4.54 15.20
CA GLU A 6 -8.65 -3.29 15.89
C GLU A 6 -8.56 -2.12 14.91
N LEU A 7 -8.68 -0.90 15.40
CA LEU A 7 -8.53 0.30 14.59
C LEU A 7 -7.16 0.35 13.95
N ALA A 8 -7.13 0.65 12.64
CA ALA A 8 -5.88 0.89 11.94
C ALA A 8 -5.25 2.21 12.43
N PRO A 9 -3.91 2.25 12.62
CA PRO A 9 -3.24 3.50 12.97
C PRO A 9 -3.54 4.59 11.94
N ASP A 10 -3.99 5.75 12.41
CA ASP A 10 -4.26 6.88 11.51
C ASP A 10 -2.96 7.53 11.05
N TYR A 11 -3.01 8.19 9.92
CA TYR A 11 -1.87 8.90 9.37
C TYR A 11 -2.33 9.96 8.37
N THR A 12 -1.41 10.89 8.08
CA THR A 12 -1.56 11.85 6.98
C THR A 12 -0.25 11.82 6.18
N LEU A 13 -0.34 11.49 4.91
CA LEU A 13 0.82 11.41 4.02
C LEU A 13 0.59 12.19 2.73
N PRO A 14 1.65 12.80 2.18
CA PRO A 14 1.54 13.43 0.87
C PRO A 14 1.37 12.39 -0.23
N SER A 15 0.61 12.74 -1.27
CA SER A 15 0.35 11.86 -2.40
C SER A 15 1.01 12.38 -3.68
N ASP A 16 0.99 11.55 -4.72
CA ASP A 16 1.46 11.93 -6.05
C ASP A 16 0.67 13.09 -6.66
N SER A 17 -0.57 13.32 -6.21
CA SER A 17 -1.39 14.44 -6.68
C SER A 17 -0.99 15.79 -6.06
N GLY A 18 -0.11 15.79 -5.07
CA GLY A 18 0.27 16.97 -4.30
C GLY A 18 -0.62 17.23 -3.09
N GLU A 19 -1.71 16.49 -2.95
CA GLU A 19 -2.60 16.61 -1.80
C GLU A 19 -2.24 15.59 -0.72
N ALA A 20 -2.44 15.98 0.54
CA ALA A 20 -2.26 15.06 1.66
C ALA A 20 -3.48 14.16 1.80
N VAL A 21 -3.25 12.89 2.15
CA VAL A 21 -4.31 11.91 2.38
C VAL A 21 -4.27 11.49 3.84
N THR A 22 -5.40 11.63 4.53
CA THR A 22 -5.56 11.20 5.91
C THR A 22 -6.45 9.97 5.94
N LEU A 23 -5.97 8.87 6.53
CA LEU A 23 -6.70 7.60 6.52
C LEU A 23 -8.10 7.75 7.14
N SER A 24 -8.22 8.42 8.27
CA SER A 24 -9.52 8.57 8.96
C SER A 24 -10.57 9.33 8.14
N SER A 25 -10.13 10.12 7.16
CA SER A 25 -11.06 10.84 6.28
C SER A 25 -11.70 9.93 5.22
N LEU A 26 -11.22 8.70 5.08
CA LEU A 26 -11.70 7.75 4.08
C LEU A 26 -12.74 6.77 4.63
N ARG A 27 -13.16 6.94 5.88
CA ARG A 27 -14.18 6.08 6.48
C ARG A 27 -15.48 6.15 5.68
N GLY A 28 -16.21 5.04 5.66
CA GLY A 28 -17.38 4.85 4.83
C GLY A 28 -17.12 3.95 3.63
N LYS A 29 -15.85 3.69 3.32
CA LYS A 29 -15.44 2.77 2.26
C LYS A 29 -14.29 1.91 2.75
N PRO A 30 -14.19 0.66 2.29
CA PRO A 30 -13.02 -0.15 2.59
C PRO A 30 -11.78 0.41 1.90
N VAL A 31 -10.62 0.21 2.52
CA VAL A 31 -9.32 0.66 1.99
C VAL A 31 -8.39 -0.53 1.88
N ALA A 32 -7.78 -0.71 0.73
CA ALA A 32 -6.68 -1.65 0.54
C ALA A 32 -5.40 -0.83 0.55
N LEU A 33 -4.65 -0.93 1.63
CA LEU A 33 -3.41 -0.18 1.85
C LEU A 33 -2.24 -1.14 1.70
N PHE A 34 -1.43 -0.97 0.66
CA PHE A 34 -0.28 -1.84 0.46
C PHE A 34 1.04 -1.08 0.54
N PHE A 35 1.97 -1.65 1.29
CA PHE A 35 3.33 -1.13 1.45
C PHE A 35 4.25 -1.89 0.50
N TYR A 36 5.15 -1.17 -0.17
CA TYR A 36 6.11 -1.76 -1.10
C TYR A 36 7.44 -1.00 -1.02
N PRO A 37 8.56 -1.68 -1.35
CA PRO A 37 9.88 -1.10 -1.11
C PRO A 37 10.27 0.12 -1.94
N LYS A 38 10.00 0.10 -3.26
CA LYS A 38 10.51 1.16 -4.13
C LYS A 38 9.81 1.19 -5.48
N ASP A 39 9.46 2.40 -5.94
CA ASP A 39 8.87 2.63 -7.25
C ASP A 39 9.77 2.11 -8.38
N ASP A 40 9.13 1.59 -9.42
CA ASP A 40 9.77 1.19 -10.67
C ASP A 40 10.87 0.13 -10.52
N THR A 41 10.76 -0.70 -9.48
CA THR A 41 11.56 -1.93 -9.37
C THR A 41 10.74 -3.10 -9.92
N PRO A 42 11.39 -4.21 -10.36
CA PRO A 42 10.65 -5.30 -11.01
C PRO A 42 9.48 -5.85 -10.21
N GLY A 43 9.68 -6.17 -8.94
CA GLY A 43 8.61 -6.71 -8.09
C GLY A 43 7.49 -5.71 -7.82
N CYS A 44 7.84 -4.46 -7.53
CA CYS A 44 6.85 -3.43 -7.26
C CYS A 44 6.06 -3.04 -8.51
N THR A 45 6.70 -3.07 -9.67
CA THR A 45 6.03 -2.85 -10.94
C THR A 45 5.03 -3.96 -11.24
N THR A 46 5.42 -5.22 -11.03
CA THR A 46 4.52 -6.37 -11.19
C THR A 46 3.31 -6.24 -10.29
N GLN A 47 3.52 -5.86 -9.03
CA GLN A 47 2.45 -5.66 -8.06
C GLN A 47 1.48 -4.56 -8.48
N ALA A 48 2.01 -3.39 -8.84
CA ALA A 48 1.22 -2.24 -9.22
C ALA A 48 0.44 -2.48 -10.52
N CYS A 49 1.07 -3.08 -11.52
CA CYS A 49 0.41 -3.40 -12.78
C CYS A 49 -0.67 -4.48 -12.62
N GLY A 50 -0.48 -5.41 -11.68
CA GLY A 50 -1.51 -6.40 -11.34
C GLY A 50 -2.77 -5.74 -10.80
N ILE A 51 -2.63 -4.76 -9.93
CA ILE A 51 -3.76 -3.95 -9.41
C ILE A 51 -4.42 -3.19 -10.56
N ARG A 52 -3.62 -2.56 -11.43
CA ARG A 52 -4.13 -1.85 -12.60
C ARG A 52 -4.98 -2.77 -13.49
N ASP A 53 -4.48 -3.98 -13.74
CA ASP A 53 -5.15 -4.90 -14.66
C ASP A 53 -6.48 -5.43 -14.11
N LEU A 54 -6.66 -5.44 -12.79
CA LEU A 54 -7.92 -5.82 -12.14
C LEU A 54 -8.74 -4.61 -11.67
N TRP A 55 -8.40 -3.41 -12.15
CA TRP A 55 -8.99 -2.18 -11.61
C TRP A 55 -10.52 -2.13 -11.71
N GLY A 56 -11.10 -2.55 -12.82
CA GLY A 56 -12.54 -2.56 -12.97
C GLY A 56 -13.25 -3.42 -11.93
N GLU A 57 -12.67 -4.56 -11.59
CA GLU A 57 -13.22 -5.46 -10.57
C GLU A 57 -13.02 -4.89 -9.17
N LEU A 58 -11.86 -4.29 -8.91
CA LEU A 58 -11.58 -3.64 -7.62
C LEU A 58 -12.50 -2.45 -7.36
N GLU A 59 -12.75 -1.64 -8.39
CA GLU A 59 -13.68 -0.51 -8.27
C GLU A 59 -15.09 -0.95 -7.89
N ARG A 60 -15.54 -2.09 -8.40
CA ARG A 60 -16.88 -2.62 -8.09
C ARG A 60 -17.04 -2.98 -6.62
N THR A 61 -15.96 -3.22 -5.91
CA THR A 61 -16.01 -3.48 -4.47
C THR A 61 -16.26 -2.21 -3.65
N GLY A 62 -16.12 -1.03 -4.28
CA GLY A 62 -16.22 0.26 -3.60
C GLY A 62 -14.98 0.64 -2.82
N ALA A 63 -13.93 -0.16 -2.88
CA ALA A 63 -12.72 0.07 -2.10
C ALA A 63 -11.84 1.17 -2.68
N ILE A 64 -11.12 1.85 -1.79
CA ILE A 64 -10.05 2.78 -2.14
C ILE A 64 -8.74 2.01 -2.06
N VAL A 65 -7.91 2.09 -3.10
CA VAL A 65 -6.60 1.43 -3.12
C VAL A 65 -5.51 2.48 -2.98
N LEU A 66 -4.61 2.28 -2.02
CA LEU A 66 -3.49 3.19 -1.73
C LEU A 66 -2.19 2.39 -1.67
N GLY A 67 -1.19 2.83 -2.45
CA GLY A 67 0.16 2.28 -2.35
C GLY A 67 1.03 3.20 -1.51
N VAL A 68 1.90 2.65 -0.69
CA VAL A 68 2.80 3.41 0.19
C VAL A 68 4.22 2.91 0.04
N SER A 69 5.15 3.83 -0.19
CA SER A 69 6.58 3.54 -0.20
C SER A 69 7.36 4.73 0.35
N PRO A 70 8.68 4.58 0.61
CA PRO A 70 9.52 5.69 1.05
C PRO A 70 9.83 6.71 -0.06
N ASP A 71 9.42 6.44 -1.29
CA ASP A 71 9.72 7.33 -2.42
C ASP A 71 9.05 8.69 -2.27
N LYS A 72 9.65 9.70 -2.91
CA LYS A 72 9.11 11.07 -2.89
C LYS A 72 7.92 11.20 -3.83
N PRO A 73 7.05 12.20 -3.61
CA PRO A 73 5.91 12.43 -4.52
C PRO A 73 6.32 12.57 -5.99
N SER A 74 7.45 13.20 -6.28
CA SER A 74 7.95 13.35 -7.66
C SER A 74 8.28 12.01 -8.32
N GLU A 75 8.75 11.04 -7.55
CA GLU A 75 9.02 9.69 -8.04
C GLU A 75 7.72 8.93 -8.28
N HIS A 76 6.75 9.10 -7.39
CA HIS A 76 5.42 8.52 -7.55
C HIS A 76 4.72 9.02 -8.80
N VAL A 77 4.85 10.30 -9.12
CA VAL A 77 4.28 10.86 -10.36
C VAL A 77 4.84 10.12 -11.57
N LYS A 78 6.16 9.94 -11.62
CA LYS A 78 6.82 9.22 -12.72
C LYS A 78 6.36 7.77 -12.83
N PHE A 79 6.29 7.09 -11.71
CA PHE A 79 5.86 5.69 -11.66
C PHE A 79 4.42 5.55 -12.14
N ARG A 80 3.53 6.38 -11.62
CA ARG A 80 2.11 6.37 -11.98
C ARG A 80 1.91 6.63 -13.47
N GLU A 81 2.60 7.64 -14.01
CA GLU A 81 2.50 7.99 -15.43
C GLU A 81 3.08 6.89 -16.32
N LYS A 82 4.22 6.34 -15.96
CA LYS A 82 4.92 5.34 -16.77
C LYS A 82 4.06 4.09 -16.99
N TYR A 83 3.33 3.66 -15.98
CA TYR A 83 2.53 2.43 -16.04
C TYR A 83 1.03 2.68 -16.03
N ASP A 84 0.61 3.94 -16.14
CA ASP A 84 -0.81 4.31 -16.15
C ASP A 84 -1.57 3.72 -14.96
N LEU A 85 -1.04 3.94 -13.75
CA LEU A 85 -1.63 3.39 -12.54
C LEU A 85 -2.88 4.20 -12.14
N PRO A 86 -4.03 3.53 -11.93
CA PRO A 86 -5.29 4.24 -11.64
C PRO A 86 -5.51 4.59 -10.18
N PHE A 87 -4.57 4.22 -9.29
CA PHE A 87 -4.71 4.44 -7.85
C PHE A 87 -3.66 5.42 -7.34
N THR A 88 -3.91 5.96 -6.16
CA THR A 88 -3.05 6.96 -5.51
C THR A 88 -1.85 6.31 -4.84
N LEU A 89 -0.69 6.97 -4.95
CA LEU A 89 0.54 6.58 -4.29
C LEU A 89 0.88 7.58 -3.19
N LEU A 90 1.22 7.08 -2.01
CA LEU A 90 1.55 7.88 -0.83
C LEU A 90 3.03 7.80 -0.50
N SER A 91 3.59 8.91 -0.06
CA SER A 91 5.02 9.03 0.26
C SER A 91 5.24 9.00 1.77
N ASP A 92 5.87 7.93 2.26
CA ASP A 92 6.27 7.78 3.66
C ASP A 92 7.79 7.89 3.75
N THR A 93 8.32 9.07 3.41
CA THR A 93 9.77 9.28 3.25
C THR A 93 10.57 9.05 4.52
N GLU A 94 9.95 9.25 5.68
CA GLU A 94 10.57 9.02 6.98
C GLU A 94 10.20 7.67 7.58
N HIS A 95 9.46 6.86 6.85
CA HIS A 95 8.98 5.52 7.23
C HIS A 95 8.24 5.45 8.58
N ALA A 96 7.71 6.56 9.04
CA ALA A 96 6.96 6.61 10.30
C ALA A 96 5.68 5.78 10.25
N VAL A 97 4.96 5.82 9.14
CA VAL A 97 3.74 5.02 8.95
C VAL A 97 4.08 3.55 8.81
N ALA A 98 5.15 3.24 8.07
CA ALA A 98 5.64 1.87 7.94
C ALA A 98 6.01 1.28 9.32
N GLU A 99 6.62 2.08 10.19
CA GLU A 99 6.93 1.65 11.55
C GLU A 99 5.65 1.40 12.35
N ALA A 100 4.66 2.28 12.25
CA ALA A 100 3.38 2.13 12.96
C ALA A 100 2.64 0.86 12.52
N TYR A 101 2.77 0.46 11.27
CA TYR A 101 2.13 -0.74 10.73
C TYR A 101 3.00 -2.00 10.83
N GLY A 102 4.23 -1.86 11.33
CA GLY A 102 5.15 -2.99 11.48
C GLY A 102 5.73 -3.49 10.16
N THR A 103 5.75 -2.64 9.13
CA THR A 103 6.28 -2.98 7.79
C THR A 103 7.70 -2.49 7.55
N TRP A 104 8.25 -1.69 8.45
CA TRP A 104 9.65 -1.25 8.39
C TRP A 104 10.48 -2.23 9.20
N VAL A 105 11.18 -3.12 8.50
CA VAL A 105 11.79 -4.29 9.12
C VAL A 105 13.26 -4.45 8.70
N GLU A 106 13.99 -5.21 9.49
CA GLU A 106 15.36 -5.59 9.16
C GLU A 106 15.35 -6.62 8.05
N LYS A 107 16.14 -6.35 7.01
CA LYS A 107 16.33 -7.24 5.86
C LYS A 107 17.80 -7.61 5.74
N SER A 108 18.07 -8.74 5.10
CA SER A 108 19.44 -9.22 4.88
C SER A 108 19.64 -9.51 3.39
N MET A 109 20.78 -9.06 2.85
CA MET A 109 21.17 -9.33 1.48
C MET A 109 22.70 -9.43 1.41
N TYR A 110 23.21 -10.54 0.87
CA TYR A 110 24.65 -10.80 0.73
C TYR A 110 25.41 -10.64 2.05
N GLY A 111 24.82 -11.10 3.15
CA GLY A 111 25.44 -11.03 4.47
C GLY A 111 25.39 -9.66 5.15
N LYS A 112 24.78 -8.67 4.51
CA LYS A 112 24.59 -7.34 5.08
C LYS A 112 23.14 -7.16 5.54
N THR A 113 22.96 -6.49 6.68
CA THR A 113 21.63 -6.16 7.17
C THR A 113 21.32 -4.69 6.92
N TYR A 114 20.05 -4.41 6.62
CA TYR A 114 19.56 -3.04 6.42
C TYR A 114 18.09 -2.99 6.78
N MET A 115 17.58 -1.79 7.06
CA MET A 115 16.16 -1.59 7.30
C MET A 115 15.45 -1.33 5.97
N GLY A 116 14.28 -1.92 5.78
CA GLY A 116 13.51 -1.73 4.56
C GLY A 116 12.05 -2.03 4.73
N MET A 117 11.27 -1.71 3.70
CA MET A 117 9.84 -1.93 3.68
C MET A 117 9.52 -3.39 3.36
N GLU A 118 8.75 -4.05 4.23
CA GLU A 118 8.18 -5.35 3.94
C GLU A 118 6.96 -5.17 3.04
N ARG A 119 6.84 -5.99 2.02
CA ARG A 119 5.68 -5.97 1.12
C ARG A 119 4.46 -6.55 1.83
N SER A 120 3.64 -5.69 2.41
CA SER A 120 2.50 -6.07 3.22
C SER A 120 1.27 -5.27 2.84
N THR A 121 0.10 -5.89 2.96
CA THR A 121 -1.17 -5.24 2.63
C THR A 121 -2.14 -5.36 3.80
N PHE A 122 -2.83 -4.26 4.05
CA PHE A 122 -3.82 -4.15 5.12
C PHE A 122 -5.15 -3.78 4.49
N VAL A 123 -6.15 -4.64 4.65
CA VAL A 123 -7.52 -4.31 4.25
C VAL A 123 -8.20 -3.72 5.46
N ILE A 124 -8.66 -2.48 5.31
CA ILE A 124 -9.31 -1.71 6.36
C ILE A 124 -10.77 -1.56 6.00
N ASP A 125 -11.67 -1.89 6.92
CA ASP A 125 -13.09 -1.80 6.65
C ASP A 125 -13.61 -0.36 6.70
N ALA A 126 -14.90 -0.17 6.37
CA ALA A 126 -15.51 1.15 6.31
C ALA A 126 -15.52 1.87 7.67
N ASP A 127 -15.41 1.16 8.76
CA ASP A 127 -15.37 1.73 10.12
C ASP A 127 -13.95 2.09 10.56
N GLY A 128 -12.94 1.75 9.77
CA GLY A 128 -11.54 2.03 10.07
C GLY A 128 -10.82 0.91 10.81
N ASN A 129 -11.44 -0.24 10.97
CA ASN A 129 -10.82 -1.40 11.61
C ASN A 129 -10.05 -2.24 10.60
N VAL A 130 -8.96 -2.88 11.04
CA VAL A 130 -8.18 -3.78 10.20
C VAL A 130 -8.96 -5.08 10.00
N ALA A 131 -9.44 -5.30 8.79
CA ALA A 131 -10.20 -6.51 8.46
C ALA A 131 -9.28 -7.68 8.12
N LYS A 132 -8.15 -7.42 7.46
CA LYS A 132 -7.21 -8.46 7.07
C LYS A 132 -5.79 -7.92 6.94
N ILE A 133 -4.82 -8.73 7.36
CA ILE A 133 -3.39 -8.44 7.21
C ILE A 133 -2.76 -9.51 6.34
N MET A 134 -2.05 -9.08 5.30
CA MET A 134 -1.30 -9.97 4.42
C MET A 134 0.16 -9.53 4.41
N ARG A 135 1.04 -10.35 5.00
CA ARG A 135 2.47 -10.02 5.10
C ARG A 135 3.28 -10.81 4.08
N LYS A 136 4.40 -10.24 3.65
CA LYS A 136 5.34 -10.86 2.70
C LYS A 136 4.62 -11.35 1.45
N VAL A 137 3.79 -10.49 0.89
CA VAL A 137 2.97 -10.84 -0.26
C VAL A 137 3.84 -10.96 -1.51
N LYS A 138 3.57 -11.99 -2.32
CA LYS A 138 4.25 -12.15 -3.60
C LYS A 138 3.66 -11.16 -4.62
N PRO A 139 4.50 -10.43 -5.36
CA PRO A 139 4.02 -9.39 -6.28
C PRO A 139 3.01 -9.89 -7.32
N ASP A 140 3.21 -11.08 -7.86
CA ASP A 140 2.36 -11.66 -8.91
C ASP A 140 1.03 -12.21 -8.39
N GLU A 141 0.89 -12.41 -7.08
CA GLU A 141 -0.33 -12.93 -6.45
C GLU A 141 -1.14 -11.83 -5.76
N HIS A 142 -0.55 -10.65 -5.58
CA HIS A 142 -1.11 -9.59 -4.74
C HIS A 142 -2.49 -9.12 -5.19
N ALA A 143 -2.66 -8.82 -6.47
CA ALA A 143 -3.93 -8.27 -6.97
C ALA A 143 -5.10 -9.22 -6.73
N ASP A 144 -4.90 -10.51 -6.99
CA ASP A 144 -5.93 -11.52 -6.76
C ASP A 144 -6.28 -11.67 -5.28
N LEU A 145 -5.26 -11.62 -4.40
CA LEU A 145 -5.46 -11.71 -2.96
C LEU A 145 -6.24 -10.50 -2.43
N VAL A 146 -5.93 -9.30 -2.93
CA VAL A 146 -6.63 -8.08 -2.54
C VAL A 146 -8.10 -8.15 -2.98
N LEU A 147 -8.35 -8.54 -4.22
CA LEU A 147 -9.71 -8.67 -4.73
C LEU A 147 -10.51 -9.68 -3.91
N ALA A 148 -9.93 -10.84 -3.60
CA ALA A 148 -10.58 -11.85 -2.79
C ALA A 148 -10.90 -11.34 -1.38
N ALA A 149 -10.03 -10.54 -0.79
CA ALA A 149 -10.24 -9.99 0.55
C ALA A 149 -11.33 -8.90 0.58
N LEU A 150 -11.58 -8.24 -0.55
CA LEU A 150 -12.58 -7.18 -0.66
C LEU A 150 -13.95 -7.70 -1.14
N ALA A 151 -13.96 -8.88 -1.69
CA ALA A 151 -15.19 -9.47 -2.24
C ALA A 151 -16.19 -9.90 -1.15
#